data_a7ba0b92c695c2493855435396818512
#
_entry.id   a7ba0b92c695c2493855435396818512
#
_cell.length_a   1.000
_cell.length_b   1.000
_cell.length_c   1.000
_cell.angle_alpha   90.00
_cell.angle_beta   90.00
_cell.angle_gamma   90.00
#
_symmetry.space_group_name_H-M   'P 1'
#
loop_
_entity.id
_entity.type
_entity.pdbx_description
1 polymer ?
#
loop_
_entity_poly.entity_id
_entity_poly.type
_entity_poly.pdbx_seq_one_letter_code
_entity_poly.pdbx_strand_id
1 'polypeptide(L)'
;MAEVKSYSVTLDAQELRDVIEAALVCECQAAQIINGLKRKGLDLDAQKLETQNARLARLVRRMQETKEDKRNAETDSQRRRLV
;
A
#
# COMPACT_ATOMS: atom_id res chain seq x y z
N MET A 1 26.34 -1.03 5.57
CA MET A 1 24.93 -0.72 5.55
C MET A 1 24.48 -0.42 4.13
N ALA A 2 23.37 -0.97 3.74
CA ALA A 2 22.88 -0.77 2.38
C ALA A 2 22.34 0.63 2.20
N GLU A 3 22.61 1.20 1.06
CA GLU A 3 22.02 2.48 0.71
C GLU A 3 20.57 2.28 0.36
N VAL A 4 19.75 3.23 0.79
CA VAL A 4 18.35 3.25 0.43
C VAL A 4 18.20 4.06 -0.85
N LYS A 5 17.79 3.39 -1.91
CA LYS A 5 17.53 4.06 -3.17
C LYS A 5 16.05 4.40 -3.26
N SER A 6 15.77 5.59 -3.69
CA SER A 6 14.39 6.03 -3.84
C SER A 6 14.05 6.16 -5.31
N TYR A 7 12.82 5.80 -5.63
CA TYR A 7 12.32 5.88 -7.00
C TYR A 7 11.01 6.63 -7.00
N SER A 8 10.78 7.37 -8.06
CA SER A 8 9.53 8.09 -8.21
C SER A 8 8.70 7.43 -9.30
N VAL A 9 7.43 7.28 -9.03
CA VAL A 9 6.50 6.70 -9.99
C VAL A 9 5.31 7.63 -10.12
N THR A 10 4.92 7.90 -11.35
CA THR A 10 3.75 8.74 -11.61
C THR A 10 2.56 7.84 -11.92
N LEU A 11 1.48 8.02 -11.16
CA LEU A 11 0.27 7.25 -11.33
C LEU A 11 -0.91 8.21 -11.50
N ASP A 12 -1.86 7.84 -12.35
CA ASP A 12 -3.10 8.60 -12.41
C ASP A 12 -4.00 8.17 -11.23
N ALA A 13 -5.13 8.84 -11.09
CA ALA A 13 -6.01 8.60 -9.94
C ALA A 13 -6.54 7.17 -9.92
N GLN A 14 -6.84 6.63 -11.08
CA GLN A 14 -7.37 5.27 -11.15
C GLN A 14 -6.30 4.24 -10.82
N GLU A 15 -5.09 4.43 -11.36
CA GLU A 15 -3.98 3.54 -11.07
C GLU A 15 -3.65 3.54 -9.59
N LEU A 16 -3.65 4.71 -8.97
CA LEU A 16 -3.39 4.80 -7.54
C LEU A 16 -4.44 4.06 -6.73
N ARG A 17 -5.70 4.22 -7.10
CA ARG A 17 -6.79 3.52 -6.43
C ARG A 17 -6.65 2.02 -6.58
N ASP A 18 -6.32 1.55 -7.77
CA ASP A 18 -6.16 0.13 -8.03
C ASP A 18 -5.02 -0.47 -7.21
N VAL A 19 -3.91 0.26 -7.11
CA VAL A 19 -2.78 -0.20 -6.32
C VAL A 19 -3.15 -0.29 -4.84
N ILE A 20 -3.85 0.72 -4.33
CA ILE A 20 -4.27 0.72 -2.94
C ILE A 20 -5.21 -0.45 -2.65
N GLU A 21 -6.17 -0.69 -3.52
CA GLU A 21 -7.11 -1.79 -3.35
C GLU A 21 -6.40 -3.14 -3.38
N ALA A 22 -5.49 -3.31 -4.33
CA ALA A 22 -4.72 -4.55 -4.43
C ALA A 22 -3.88 -4.77 -3.19
N ALA A 23 -3.28 -3.72 -2.66
CA ALA A 23 -2.46 -3.82 -1.46
C ALA A 23 -3.29 -4.20 -0.24
N LEU A 24 -4.49 -3.65 -0.13
CA LEU A 24 -5.39 -3.99 0.98
C LEU A 24 -5.80 -5.46 0.93
N VAL A 25 -6.08 -5.97 -0.27
CA VAL A 25 -6.39 -7.38 -0.44
C VAL A 25 -5.20 -8.24 -0.04
N CYS A 26 -4.00 -7.83 -0.44
CA CYS A 26 -2.77 -8.55 -0.07
C CYS A 26 -2.58 -8.59 1.44
N GLU A 27 -2.87 -7.51 2.13
CA GLU A 27 -2.76 -7.49 3.59
C GLU A 27 -3.68 -8.52 4.24
N CYS A 28 -4.92 -8.60 3.76
CA CYS A 28 -5.87 -9.57 4.29
C CYS A 28 -5.40 -11.00 4.04
N GLN A 29 -4.94 -11.27 2.83
CA GLN A 29 -4.47 -12.61 2.49
C GLN A 29 -3.19 -12.96 3.25
N ALA A 30 -2.31 -11.98 3.42
CA ALA A 30 -1.06 -12.20 4.15
C ALA A 30 -1.31 -12.65 5.57
N ALA A 31 -2.32 -12.09 6.22
CA ALA A 31 -2.64 -12.49 7.60
C ALA A 31 -3.00 -13.97 7.67
N GLN A 32 -3.77 -14.47 6.71
CA GLN A 32 -4.14 -15.87 6.66
C GLN A 32 -2.94 -16.75 6.37
N ILE A 33 -2.09 -16.33 5.45
CA ILE A 33 -0.89 -17.09 5.13
C ILE A 33 0.06 -17.14 6.32
N ILE A 34 0.23 -16.03 7.01
CA ILE A 34 1.06 -15.97 8.20
C ILE A 34 0.58 -16.96 9.25
N ASN A 35 -0.71 -16.98 9.50
CA ASN A 35 -1.28 -17.93 10.46
C ASN A 35 -1.05 -19.37 10.04
N GLY A 36 -1.19 -19.66 8.77
CA GLY A 36 -0.91 -21.00 8.24
C GLY A 36 0.53 -21.40 8.43
N LEU A 37 1.46 -20.48 8.18
CA LEU A 37 2.88 -20.75 8.36
C LEU A 37 3.21 -21.03 9.83
N LYS A 38 2.63 -20.25 10.73
CA LYS A 38 2.85 -20.45 12.16
C LYS A 38 2.34 -21.81 12.63
N ARG A 39 1.21 -22.24 12.12
CA ARG A 39 0.66 -23.55 12.46
C ARG A 39 1.57 -24.68 12.02
N LYS A 40 2.27 -24.47 10.91
CA LYS A 40 3.21 -25.48 10.39
C LYS A 40 4.59 -25.39 11.02
N GLY A 41 4.79 -24.45 11.93
CA GLY A 41 6.07 -24.27 12.58
C GLY A 41 7.10 -23.53 11.76
N LEU A 42 6.66 -22.85 10.69
CA LEU A 42 7.54 -22.11 9.81
C LEU A 42 7.62 -20.65 10.28
N ASP A 43 8.15 -20.47 11.49
CA ASP A 43 8.13 -19.16 12.14
C ASP A 43 8.99 -18.12 11.43
N LEU A 44 10.11 -18.52 10.86
CA LEU A 44 10.97 -17.59 10.17
C LEU A 44 10.29 -17.04 8.92
N ASP A 45 9.61 -17.91 8.19
CA ASP A 45 8.89 -17.50 6.99
C ASP A 45 7.72 -16.58 7.36
N ALA A 46 7.03 -16.93 8.45
CA ALA A 46 5.95 -16.10 8.95
C ALA A 46 6.47 -14.71 9.33
N GLN A 47 7.62 -14.66 9.99
CA GLN A 47 8.21 -13.39 10.41
C GLN A 47 8.59 -12.52 9.23
N LYS A 48 9.15 -13.12 8.19
CA LYS A 48 9.49 -12.38 6.98
C LYS A 48 8.26 -11.76 6.35
N LEU A 49 7.19 -12.53 6.28
CA LEU A 49 5.96 -12.04 5.68
C LEU A 49 5.31 -10.98 6.55
N GLU A 50 5.37 -11.13 7.87
CA GLU A 50 4.86 -10.11 8.77
C GLU A 50 5.59 -8.79 8.58
N THR A 51 6.91 -8.84 8.46
CA THR A 51 7.72 -7.64 8.25
C THR A 51 7.35 -6.97 6.93
N GLN A 52 7.22 -7.76 5.89
CA GLN A 52 6.85 -7.23 4.58
C GLN A 52 5.44 -6.63 4.61
N ASN A 53 4.53 -7.31 5.28
CA ASN A 53 3.15 -6.84 5.40
C ASN A 53 3.08 -5.52 6.17
N ALA A 54 3.89 -5.37 7.20
CA ALA A 54 3.95 -4.13 7.96
C ALA A 54 4.45 -2.97 7.11
N ARG A 55 5.44 -3.24 6.24
CA ARG A 55 5.92 -2.21 5.32
C ARG A 55 4.86 -1.84 4.30
N LEU A 56 4.14 -2.84 3.81
CA LEU A 56 3.07 -2.61 2.86
C LEU A 56 1.96 -1.76 3.48
N ALA A 57 1.59 -2.06 4.71
CA ALA A 57 0.57 -1.30 5.42
C ALA A 57 0.95 0.17 5.55
N ARG A 58 2.21 0.44 5.86
CA ARG A 58 2.69 1.81 5.94
C ARG A 58 2.66 2.51 4.59
N LEU A 59 3.04 1.78 3.55
CA LEU A 59 3.02 2.32 2.21
C LEU A 59 1.60 2.67 1.76
N VAL A 60 0.66 1.77 2.04
CA VAL A 60 -0.74 2.02 1.71
C VAL A 60 -1.24 3.28 2.40
N ARG A 61 -0.90 3.45 3.67
CA ARG A 61 -1.31 4.62 4.42
C ARG A 61 -0.75 5.89 3.79
N ARG A 62 0.52 5.87 3.42
CA ARG A 62 1.14 7.00 2.76
C ARG A 62 0.49 7.31 1.42
N MET A 63 0.15 6.28 0.65
CA MET A 63 -0.51 6.48 -0.62
C MET A 63 -1.91 7.07 -0.45
N GLN A 64 -2.61 6.64 0.58
CA GLN A 64 -3.93 7.18 0.87
C GLN A 64 -3.87 8.64 1.27
N GLU A 65 -2.89 9.01 2.06
CA GLU A 65 -2.69 10.40 2.45
C GLU A 65 -2.33 11.26 1.24
N THR A 66 -1.46 10.76 0.39
CA THR A 66 -1.07 11.47 -0.81
C THR A 66 -2.26 11.68 -1.73
N LYS A 67 -3.10 10.65 -1.85
CA LYS A 67 -4.29 10.74 -2.67
C LYS A 67 -5.23 11.83 -2.17
N GLU A 68 -5.40 11.90 -0.86
CA GLU A 68 -6.27 12.91 -0.28
C GLU A 68 -5.73 14.31 -0.48
N ASP A 69 -4.44 14.49 -0.27
CA ASP A 69 -3.82 15.78 -0.46
C ASP A 69 -3.94 16.24 -1.90
N LYS A 70 -3.69 15.34 -2.84
CA LYS A 70 -3.83 15.65 -4.23
C LYS A 70 -5.26 15.98 -4.58
N ARG A 71 -6.19 15.22 -4.04
CA ARG A 71 -7.59 15.47 -4.29
C ARG A 71 -8.01 16.84 -3.78
N ASN A 72 -7.52 17.22 -2.62
CA ASN A 72 -7.83 18.54 -2.07
C ASN A 72 -7.26 19.64 -2.94
N ALA A 73 -6.06 19.45 -3.45
CA ALA A 73 -5.42 20.44 -4.29
C ALA A 73 -6.08 20.53 -5.68
N GLU A 74 -6.35 19.38 -6.27
CA GLU A 74 -6.86 19.33 -7.63
C GLU A 74 -8.37 19.46 -7.72
N THR A 75 -9.06 19.05 -6.68
CA THR A 75 -10.50 19.03 -6.69
C THR A 75 -11.10 20.40 -6.96
N ASP A 76 -10.48 21.42 -6.43
CA ASP A 76 -10.97 22.77 -6.65
C ASP A 76 -11.02 23.11 -8.13
N SER A 77 -9.98 22.75 -8.87
CA SER A 77 -9.93 23.01 -10.29
C SER A 77 -10.86 22.10 -11.07
N GLN A 78 -10.78 20.82 -10.77
CA GLN A 78 -11.50 19.82 -11.55
C GLN A 78 -12.99 19.86 -11.29
N ARG A 79 -13.36 20.10 -10.08
CA ARG A 79 -14.77 20.19 -9.75
C ARG A 79 -15.44 21.31 -10.52
N ARG A 80 -14.74 22.42 -10.66
CA ARG A 80 -15.27 23.54 -11.41
C ARG A 80 -15.42 23.21 -12.87
N ARG A 81 -14.50 22.40 -13.41
CA ARG A 81 -14.61 22.02 -14.81
C ARG A 81 -15.72 21.04 -15.07
N LEU A 82 -15.98 20.19 -14.12
CA LEU A 82 -17.01 19.17 -14.28
C LEU A 82 -18.42 19.73 -14.14
N VAL A 83 -18.54 20.82 -13.52
CA VAL A 83 -19.84 21.45 -13.29
C VAL A 83 -20.34 22.30 -14.45
#